data_83ae379e5acf566884fa6fef0c6d2c79
#
_entry.id   83ae379e5acf566884fa6fef0c6d2c79
#
_cell.length_a   1.000
_cell.length_b   1.000
_cell.length_c   1.000
_cell.angle_alpha   90.00
_cell.angle_beta   90.00
_cell.angle_gamma   90.00
#
_symmetry.space_group_name_H-M   'P 1'
#
loop_
_entity.id
_entity.type
_entity.pdbx_description
1 polymer ?
#
loop_
_entity_poly.entity_id
_entity_poly.type
_entity_poly.pdbx_seq_one_letter_code
_entity_poly.pdbx_strand_id
1 'polypeptide(L)'
;MKNKSIFYIFICLLFILLSINFNIAAEEISLNGAVKLLNKSSSQLDNVLRDIESAEIDLKLAEKGLAAEVTLQTSYTRLDEAPQSPTEYVLSPTGKINFQGSEVNKYRFIPVTFKKLSQDNYRASLSINKPLYLGGQVKNAVKLSEKAVQLSKLNYEKTLNERINSIIQAYFNVLIKDSLLSVQKNSLKLVQEHLDNVIKNYEAGMAIKSDVNEVEIELNKSKQSLYQSENELKIAKKRLADLLNLPDLDFSLIEPKLPELKEELNFHLQRAYNNSFELQSLLLKQKMNDINKEMENKLFKPSFFLNGNYTVQGDKLDLDQGDFNITLSGSVTLYDGNKSKLNLKKINLEEASLKNNQKQLRSNIETEIMAALYKIDENKKKLKIAEKNKIHALENYNQAVKSFNNGVANSLDVLRAETNLNQIKISQSQTYYQYMMSVYNLLYQTGTLNNYFEEVIKSENK
;
A
#
# COMPACT_ATOMS: atom_id res chain seq x y z
N MET A 1 -36.00 44.18 -40.20
CA MET A 1 -35.94 44.56 -38.77
C MET A 1 -36.14 43.41 -37.77
N LYS A 2 -36.52 42.21 -38.18
CA LYS A 2 -36.77 41.05 -37.25
C LYS A 2 -35.51 40.37 -36.69
N ASN A 3 -34.34 40.43 -37.36
CA ASN A 3 -33.13 39.69 -36.90
C ASN A 3 -32.31 40.38 -35.77
N LYS A 4 -32.49 41.69 -35.56
CA LYS A 4 -31.79 42.38 -34.46
C LYS A 4 -32.40 42.11 -33.09
N SER A 5 -33.71 41.89 -33.04
CA SER A 5 -34.43 41.58 -31.78
C SER A 5 -34.08 40.21 -31.21
N ILE A 6 -33.86 39.20 -32.07
CA ILE A 6 -33.46 37.86 -31.69
C ILE A 6 -32.02 37.82 -31.14
N PHE A 7 -31.14 38.65 -31.72
CA PHE A 7 -29.74 38.77 -31.27
C PHE A 7 -29.62 39.41 -29.87
N TYR A 8 -30.44 40.43 -29.59
CA TYR A 8 -30.49 41.03 -28.24
C TYR A 8 -31.11 40.11 -27.18
N ILE A 9 -32.11 39.31 -27.55
CA ILE A 9 -32.67 38.29 -26.64
C ILE A 9 -31.64 37.20 -26.33
N PHE A 10 -30.85 36.81 -27.33
CA PHE A 10 -29.78 35.80 -27.12
C PHE A 10 -28.63 36.34 -26.24
N ILE A 11 -28.26 37.62 -26.40
CA ILE A 11 -27.26 38.28 -25.52
C ILE A 11 -27.78 38.48 -24.12
N CYS A 12 -29.06 38.82 -23.92
CA CYS A 12 -29.66 38.94 -22.59
C CYS A 12 -29.79 37.57 -21.93
N LEU A 13 -30.14 36.49 -22.65
CA LEU A 13 -30.13 35.13 -22.15
C LEU A 13 -28.73 34.61 -21.79
N LEU A 14 -27.71 34.99 -22.57
CA LEU A 14 -26.31 34.69 -22.28
C LEU A 14 -25.81 35.43 -21.03
N PHE A 15 -26.25 36.69 -20.84
CA PHE A 15 -25.93 37.50 -19.64
C PHE A 15 -26.69 37.00 -18.40
N ILE A 16 -27.91 36.47 -18.52
CA ILE A 16 -28.66 35.83 -17.42
C ILE A 16 -28.04 34.47 -17.05
N LEU A 17 -27.51 33.70 -18.00
CA LEU A 17 -26.75 32.47 -17.76
C LEU A 17 -25.37 32.74 -17.12
N LEU A 18 -24.75 33.91 -17.38
CA LEU A 18 -23.48 34.31 -16.75
C LEU A 18 -23.68 34.95 -15.35
N SER A 19 -24.91 35.34 -14.98
CA SER A 19 -25.22 35.90 -13.67
C SER A 19 -25.78 34.89 -12.68
N ILE A 20 -25.80 33.58 -13.01
CA ILE A 20 -25.95 32.53 -12.03
C ILE A 20 -24.61 32.47 -11.28
N ASN A 21 -24.46 33.35 -10.28
CA ASN A 21 -23.48 33.15 -9.23
C ASN A 21 -23.81 31.78 -8.61
N PHE A 22 -23.09 30.74 -9.05
CA PHE A 22 -22.95 29.54 -8.25
C PHE A 22 -22.33 30.05 -6.94
N ASN A 23 -23.15 30.30 -5.95
CA ASN A 23 -22.71 30.22 -4.59
C ASN A 23 -22.27 28.75 -4.39
N ILE A 24 -21.02 28.48 -4.72
CA ILE A 24 -20.35 27.25 -4.31
C ILE A 24 -20.24 27.41 -2.80
N ALA A 25 -21.28 26.94 -2.09
CA ALA A 25 -21.16 26.71 -0.65
C ALA A 25 -19.96 25.79 -0.49
N ALA A 26 -18.96 26.22 0.27
CA ALA A 26 -17.79 25.40 0.54
C ALA A 26 -18.27 24.01 0.99
N GLU A 27 -17.84 22.96 0.30
CA GLU A 27 -18.24 21.60 0.58
C GLU A 27 -17.81 21.24 2.01
N GLU A 28 -18.76 20.93 2.89
CA GLU A 28 -18.46 20.50 4.24
C GLU A 28 -18.08 19.02 4.23
N ILE A 29 -16.84 18.72 4.57
CA ILE A 29 -16.30 17.36 4.57
C ILE A 29 -16.19 16.88 6.01
N SER A 30 -16.93 15.83 6.37
CA SER A 30 -16.73 15.11 7.63
C SER A 30 -15.57 14.13 7.51
N LEU A 31 -15.00 13.69 8.63
CA LEU A 31 -13.94 12.67 8.63
C LEU A 31 -14.43 11.36 7.98
N ASN A 32 -15.67 10.94 8.24
CA ASN A 32 -16.28 9.78 7.61
C ASN A 32 -16.46 9.99 6.09
N GLY A 33 -16.83 11.20 5.68
CA GLY A 33 -16.89 11.59 4.26
C GLY A 33 -15.53 11.51 3.58
N ALA A 34 -14.49 11.99 4.22
CA ALA A 34 -13.11 11.90 3.73
C ALA A 34 -12.65 10.44 3.54
N VAL A 35 -12.95 9.56 4.50
CA VAL A 35 -12.64 8.13 4.38
C VAL A 35 -13.46 7.45 3.27
N LYS A 36 -14.72 7.82 3.06
CA LYS A 36 -15.55 7.34 1.92
C LYS A 36 -14.95 7.72 0.56
N LEU A 37 -14.36 8.90 0.44
CA LEU A 37 -13.73 9.37 -0.79
C LEU A 37 -12.47 8.57 -1.13
N LEU A 38 -11.75 8.03 -0.15
CA LEU A 38 -10.57 7.19 -0.37
C LEU A 38 -10.85 6.00 -1.30
N ASN A 39 -12.01 5.35 -1.16
CA ASN A 39 -12.36 4.16 -1.94
C ASN A 39 -12.56 4.44 -3.45
N LYS A 40 -12.59 5.71 -3.88
CA LYS A 40 -12.89 6.07 -5.27
C LYS A 40 -11.66 6.34 -6.15
N SER A 41 -10.46 6.58 -5.59
CA SER A 41 -9.34 7.01 -6.44
C SER A 41 -7.98 7.08 -5.71
N SER A 42 -7.40 5.94 -5.35
CA SER A 42 -6.04 5.91 -4.83
C SER A 42 -5.14 5.07 -5.73
N SER A 43 -4.22 5.70 -6.45
CA SER A 43 -3.23 5.01 -7.30
C SER A 43 -2.41 3.96 -6.52
N GLN A 44 -2.21 4.18 -5.22
CA GLN A 44 -1.53 3.22 -4.36
C GLN A 44 -2.38 1.97 -4.09
N LEU A 45 -3.68 2.13 -3.85
CA LEU A 45 -4.61 1.00 -3.69
C LEU A 45 -4.78 0.24 -5.01
N ASP A 46 -4.81 0.96 -6.15
CA ASP A 46 -4.87 0.33 -7.48
C ASP A 46 -3.63 -0.56 -7.74
N ASN A 47 -2.45 -0.15 -7.31
CA ASN A 47 -1.25 -0.99 -7.43
C ASN A 47 -1.36 -2.27 -6.61
N VAL A 48 -1.82 -2.18 -5.36
CA VAL A 48 -1.98 -3.37 -4.51
C VAL A 48 -3.13 -4.27 -4.98
N LEU A 49 -4.18 -3.73 -5.64
CA LEU A 49 -5.20 -4.53 -6.32
C LEU A 49 -4.62 -5.29 -7.50
N ARG A 50 -3.72 -4.69 -8.28
CA ARG A 50 -2.97 -5.40 -9.35
C ARG A 50 -2.06 -6.49 -8.80
N ASP A 51 -1.47 -6.29 -7.61
CA ASP A 51 -0.69 -7.35 -6.95
C ASP A 51 -1.57 -8.54 -6.56
N ILE A 52 -2.84 -8.31 -6.16
CA ILE A 52 -3.81 -9.39 -5.91
C ILE A 52 -4.14 -10.10 -7.23
N GLU A 53 -4.45 -9.36 -8.28
CA GLU A 53 -4.75 -9.92 -9.61
C GLU A 53 -3.56 -10.75 -10.14
N SER A 54 -2.34 -10.24 -10.01
CA SER A 54 -1.12 -10.97 -10.36
C SER A 54 -0.99 -12.27 -9.58
N ALA A 55 -1.20 -12.25 -8.26
CA ALA A 55 -1.15 -13.46 -7.44
C ALA A 55 -2.26 -14.47 -7.80
N GLU A 56 -3.46 -14.00 -8.21
CA GLU A 56 -4.54 -14.85 -8.69
C GLU A 56 -4.22 -15.47 -10.07
N ILE A 57 -3.49 -14.75 -10.92
CA ILE A 57 -2.96 -15.30 -12.19
C ILE A 57 -1.90 -16.36 -11.89
N ASP A 58 -0.98 -16.11 -10.96
CA ASP A 58 0.03 -17.09 -10.53
C ASP A 58 -0.61 -18.37 -9.97
N LEU A 59 -1.71 -18.25 -9.23
CA LEU A 59 -2.51 -19.40 -8.79
C LEU A 59 -3.07 -20.21 -9.99
N LYS A 60 -3.66 -19.53 -10.97
CA LYS A 60 -4.16 -20.18 -12.19
C LYS A 60 -3.03 -20.84 -12.99
N LEU A 61 -1.84 -20.24 -13.03
CA LEU A 61 -0.65 -20.82 -13.65
C LEU A 61 -0.21 -22.09 -12.91
N ALA A 62 -0.20 -22.07 -11.57
CA ALA A 62 0.12 -23.23 -10.75
C ALA A 62 -0.88 -24.38 -10.98
N GLU A 63 -2.18 -24.09 -11.10
CA GLU A 63 -3.23 -25.08 -11.45
C GLU A 63 -3.02 -25.70 -12.81
N LYS A 64 -2.39 -24.97 -13.75
CA LYS A 64 -2.04 -25.48 -15.09
C LYS A 64 -0.72 -26.27 -15.11
N GLY A 65 -0.09 -26.51 -13.99
CA GLY A 65 1.20 -27.23 -13.90
C GLY A 65 1.19 -28.66 -14.45
N LEU A 66 0.02 -29.27 -14.68
CA LEU A 66 -0.16 -30.53 -15.40
C LEU A 66 -0.79 -30.37 -16.81
N ALA A 67 -0.88 -29.13 -17.32
CA ALA A 67 -1.39 -28.90 -18.67
C ALA A 67 -0.44 -29.50 -19.74
N ALA A 68 -0.99 -29.86 -20.86
CA ALA A 68 -0.20 -30.29 -22.00
C ALA A 68 0.38 -29.03 -22.69
N GLU A 69 1.65 -29.10 -23.04
CA GLU A 69 2.33 -28.14 -23.90
C GLU A 69 2.50 -28.70 -25.29
N VAL A 70 2.15 -27.93 -26.32
CA VAL A 70 2.30 -28.30 -27.73
C VAL A 70 3.32 -27.33 -28.33
N THR A 71 4.42 -27.88 -28.85
CA THR A 71 5.49 -27.09 -29.42
C THR A 71 5.75 -27.52 -30.87
N LEU A 72 5.76 -26.56 -31.79
CA LEU A 72 6.23 -26.78 -33.16
C LEU A 72 7.65 -26.19 -33.28
N GLN A 73 8.59 -27.05 -33.61
CA GLN A 73 9.97 -26.65 -33.84
C GLN A 73 10.33 -26.93 -35.31
N THR A 74 10.84 -25.91 -35.99
CA THR A 74 11.28 -26.04 -37.38
C THR A 74 12.74 -25.59 -37.50
N SER A 75 13.52 -26.30 -38.28
CA SER A 75 14.89 -25.89 -38.60
C SER A 75 15.22 -26.20 -40.07
N TYR A 76 15.99 -25.33 -40.66
CA TYR A 76 16.65 -25.55 -41.94
C TYR A 76 18.16 -25.47 -41.69
N THR A 77 18.87 -26.52 -42.12
CA THR A 77 20.30 -26.60 -42.01
C THR A 77 20.89 -26.87 -43.40
N ARG A 78 21.77 -25.99 -43.85
CA ARG A 78 22.58 -26.21 -45.02
C ARG A 78 23.99 -26.51 -44.60
N LEU A 79 24.50 -27.67 -45.02
CA LEU A 79 25.87 -28.09 -44.78
C LEU A 79 26.76 -27.62 -45.94
N ASP A 80 27.99 -27.27 -45.65
CA ASP A 80 28.97 -26.87 -46.67
C ASP A 80 29.28 -28.03 -47.64
N GLU A 81 29.41 -29.23 -47.07
CA GLU A 81 29.53 -30.47 -47.82
C GLU A 81 28.48 -31.49 -47.41
N ALA A 82 28.01 -32.28 -48.38
CA ALA A 82 27.10 -33.37 -48.07
C ALA A 82 27.80 -34.43 -47.19
N PRO A 83 27.25 -34.84 -46.07
CA PRO A 83 27.85 -35.85 -45.21
C PRO A 83 28.08 -37.14 -46.01
N GLN A 84 29.31 -37.65 -45.97
CA GLN A 84 29.56 -38.97 -46.54
C GLN A 84 28.83 -40.01 -45.73
N SER A 85 28.07 -40.88 -46.37
CA SER A 85 27.37 -41.98 -45.70
C SER A 85 28.40 -42.90 -45.05
N PRO A 86 28.46 -43.00 -43.73
CA PRO A 86 29.33 -44.02 -43.14
C PRO A 86 28.78 -45.37 -43.51
N THR A 87 29.62 -46.25 -44.00
CA THR A 87 29.26 -47.64 -44.15
C THR A 87 29.49 -48.30 -42.80
N GLU A 88 28.44 -48.44 -42.01
CA GLU A 88 28.50 -49.21 -40.81
C GLU A 88 28.28 -50.68 -41.11
N TYR A 89 29.06 -51.53 -40.50
CA TYR A 89 28.89 -52.97 -40.61
C TYR A 89 28.19 -53.46 -39.34
N VAL A 90 26.97 -54.00 -39.53
CA VAL A 90 26.19 -54.58 -38.44
C VAL A 90 26.38 -56.10 -38.46
N LEU A 91 26.59 -56.67 -37.31
CA LEU A 91 26.65 -58.10 -37.13
C LEU A 91 25.22 -58.67 -37.27
N SER A 92 24.98 -59.38 -38.34
CA SER A 92 23.70 -60.08 -38.57
C SER A 92 23.87 -61.57 -38.33
N PRO A 93 23.00 -62.23 -37.59
CA PRO A 93 23.05 -63.68 -37.38
C PRO A 93 22.73 -64.38 -38.69
N THR A 94 23.61 -65.23 -39.15
CA THR A 94 23.46 -66.01 -40.39
C THR A 94 23.10 -67.46 -40.15
N GLY A 95 22.99 -67.90 -38.92
CA GLY A 95 22.69 -69.23 -38.53
C GLY A 95 23.40 -69.66 -37.23
N LYS A 96 23.31 -70.90 -36.92
CA LYS A 96 24.00 -71.51 -35.77
C LYS A 96 25.10 -72.43 -36.26
N ILE A 97 26.21 -72.45 -35.54
CA ILE A 97 27.31 -73.45 -35.71
C ILE A 97 27.51 -74.21 -34.41
N ASN A 98 27.83 -75.47 -34.51
CA ASN A 98 28.20 -76.24 -33.36
C ASN A 98 29.69 -76.03 -33.09
N PHE A 99 30.02 -75.47 -31.93
CA PHE A 99 31.37 -75.28 -31.47
C PHE A 99 31.56 -75.95 -30.14
N GLN A 100 32.41 -77.00 -30.13
CA GLN A 100 32.69 -77.84 -28.96
C GLN A 100 31.44 -78.37 -28.25
N GLY A 101 30.45 -78.83 -29.00
CA GLY A 101 29.22 -79.41 -28.48
C GLY A 101 28.12 -78.40 -28.08
N SER A 102 28.35 -77.11 -28.21
CA SER A 102 27.36 -76.06 -27.96
C SER A 102 26.98 -75.34 -29.27
N GLU A 103 25.69 -75.03 -29.45
CA GLU A 103 25.20 -74.23 -30.56
C GLU A 103 25.54 -72.75 -30.31
N VAL A 104 26.36 -72.13 -31.16
CA VAL A 104 26.72 -70.70 -31.09
C VAL A 104 26.20 -70.01 -32.31
N ASN A 105 25.72 -68.77 -32.21
CA ASN A 105 25.26 -67.99 -33.32
C ASN A 105 26.45 -67.59 -34.23
N LYS A 106 26.30 -67.84 -35.52
CA LYS A 106 27.24 -67.36 -36.55
C LYS A 106 26.79 -66.00 -37.01
N TYR A 107 27.69 -65.03 -36.94
CA TYR A 107 27.43 -63.64 -37.40
C TYR A 107 28.19 -63.32 -38.64
N ARG A 108 27.64 -62.47 -39.51
CA ARG A 108 28.30 -61.90 -40.66
C ARG A 108 28.18 -60.37 -40.55
N PHE A 109 29.22 -59.65 -40.89
CA PHE A 109 29.17 -58.20 -41.09
C PHE A 109 28.40 -57.91 -42.37
N ILE A 110 27.27 -57.23 -42.21
CA ILE A 110 26.48 -56.73 -43.33
C ILE A 110 26.68 -55.21 -43.41
N PRO A 111 27.07 -54.66 -44.56
CA PRO A 111 27.13 -53.22 -44.73
C PRO A 111 25.74 -52.64 -44.70
N VAL A 112 25.49 -51.74 -43.77
CA VAL A 112 24.25 -50.95 -43.72
C VAL A 112 24.55 -49.59 -44.31
N THR A 113 23.94 -49.26 -45.42
CA THR A 113 24.10 -47.97 -46.05
C THR A 113 22.99 -47.05 -45.50
N PHE A 114 23.39 -46.09 -44.73
CA PHE A 114 22.46 -45.05 -44.28
C PHE A 114 22.10 -44.13 -45.43
N LYS A 115 20.84 -43.64 -45.45
CA LYS A 115 20.38 -42.67 -46.47
C LYS A 115 21.34 -41.45 -46.45
N LYS A 116 21.92 -41.12 -47.57
CA LYS A 116 22.82 -39.96 -47.72
C LYS A 116 22.06 -38.70 -47.35
N LEU A 117 22.53 -37.98 -46.29
CA LEU A 117 22.00 -36.69 -45.97
C LEU A 117 22.29 -35.70 -47.11
N SER A 118 21.31 -34.91 -47.53
CA SER A 118 21.57 -33.84 -48.52
C SER A 118 22.32 -32.68 -47.88
N GLN A 119 22.89 -31.77 -48.65
CA GLN A 119 23.40 -30.51 -48.10
C GLN A 119 22.31 -29.71 -47.40
N ASP A 120 21.10 -29.76 -47.93
CA ASP A 120 19.92 -29.12 -47.38
C ASP A 120 19.13 -30.12 -46.53
N ASN A 121 18.91 -29.77 -45.27
CA ASN A 121 18.17 -30.58 -44.32
C ASN A 121 17.06 -29.74 -43.68
N TYR A 122 15.82 -30.04 -43.97
CA TYR A 122 14.64 -29.49 -43.38
C TYR A 122 14.17 -30.41 -42.27
N ARG A 123 13.86 -29.84 -41.12
CA ARG A 123 13.28 -30.58 -40.01
C ARG A 123 12.08 -29.79 -39.44
N ALA A 124 10.96 -30.48 -39.30
CA ALA A 124 9.80 -29.98 -38.56
C ALA A 124 9.39 -31.03 -37.52
N SER A 125 9.27 -30.62 -36.28
CA SER A 125 8.87 -31.51 -35.17
C SER A 125 7.74 -30.88 -34.37
N LEU A 126 6.61 -31.57 -34.32
CA LEU A 126 5.48 -31.26 -33.47
C LEU A 126 5.53 -32.16 -32.23
N SER A 127 5.71 -31.54 -31.07
CA SER A 127 5.83 -32.25 -29.79
C SER A 127 4.69 -31.87 -28.86
N ILE A 128 4.12 -32.85 -28.20
CA ILE A 128 3.15 -32.70 -27.10
C ILE A 128 3.80 -33.27 -25.85
N ASN A 129 4.02 -32.42 -24.83
CA ASN A 129 4.53 -32.83 -23.56
C ASN A 129 3.45 -32.63 -22.49
N LYS A 130 3.01 -33.71 -21.83
CA LYS A 130 2.01 -33.68 -20.78
C LYS A 130 2.54 -34.32 -19.50
N PRO A 131 2.85 -33.51 -18.45
CA PRO A 131 3.08 -34.07 -17.13
C PRO A 131 1.79 -34.71 -16.61
N LEU A 132 1.87 -35.98 -16.19
CA LEU A 132 0.73 -36.69 -15.62
C LEU A 132 0.76 -36.63 -14.08
N TYR A 133 1.97 -36.67 -13.51
CA TYR A 133 2.17 -36.61 -12.07
C TYR A 133 3.60 -36.15 -11.77
N LEU A 134 3.76 -35.18 -10.87
CA LEU A 134 5.06 -34.62 -10.49
C LEU A 134 5.35 -34.80 -8.99
N GLY A 135 5.09 -35.99 -8.43
CA GLY A 135 5.41 -36.28 -7.03
C GLY A 135 4.68 -35.39 -6.03
N GLY A 136 3.52 -34.84 -6.39
CA GLY A 136 2.75 -33.91 -5.55
C GLY A 136 3.23 -32.45 -5.58
N GLN A 137 4.23 -32.11 -6.40
CA GLN A 137 4.76 -30.75 -6.51
C GLN A 137 3.70 -29.73 -6.96
N VAL A 138 2.90 -30.08 -7.99
CA VAL A 138 1.84 -29.17 -8.49
C VAL A 138 0.80 -28.89 -7.41
N LYS A 139 0.35 -29.91 -6.67
CA LYS A 139 -0.58 -29.72 -5.54
C LYS A 139 -0.03 -28.75 -4.50
N ASN A 140 1.25 -28.86 -4.18
CA ASN A 140 1.89 -27.97 -3.19
C ASN A 140 2.16 -26.59 -3.77
N ALA A 141 2.49 -26.48 -5.07
CA ALA A 141 2.59 -25.20 -5.77
C ALA A 141 1.25 -24.43 -5.75
N VAL A 142 0.13 -25.13 -6.01
CA VAL A 142 -1.22 -24.54 -5.89
C VAL A 142 -1.46 -24.04 -4.45
N LYS A 143 -1.21 -24.86 -3.43
CA LYS A 143 -1.35 -24.43 -2.03
C LYS A 143 -0.48 -23.21 -1.69
N LEU A 144 0.76 -23.16 -2.23
CA LEU A 144 1.68 -22.04 -2.02
C LEU A 144 1.12 -20.77 -2.66
N SER A 145 0.64 -20.85 -3.91
CA SER A 145 0.01 -19.74 -4.60
C SER A 145 -1.29 -19.27 -3.93
N GLU A 146 -2.11 -20.19 -3.38
CA GLU A 146 -3.27 -19.84 -2.55
C GLU A 146 -2.85 -18.99 -1.33
N LYS A 147 -1.73 -19.34 -0.67
CA LYS A 147 -1.22 -18.55 0.45
C LYS A 147 -0.64 -17.21 0.00
N ALA A 148 -0.04 -17.15 -1.20
CA ALA A 148 0.42 -15.90 -1.79
C ALA A 148 -0.76 -14.95 -2.09
N VAL A 149 -1.87 -15.45 -2.64
CA VAL A 149 -3.11 -14.66 -2.81
C VAL A 149 -3.63 -14.12 -1.47
N GLN A 150 -3.65 -14.97 -0.43
CA GLN A 150 -4.06 -14.53 0.92
C GLN A 150 -3.14 -13.45 1.46
N LEU A 151 -1.82 -13.55 1.22
CA LEU A 151 -0.84 -12.55 1.63
C LEU A 151 -1.03 -11.22 0.88
N SER A 152 -1.31 -11.25 -0.42
CA SER A 152 -1.59 -10.05 -1.22
C SER A 152 -2.89 -9.36 -0.74
N LYS A 153 -3.95 -10.12 -0.43
CA LYS A 153 -5.19 -9.57 0.15
C LYS A 153 -4.95 -8.93 1.51
N LEU A 154 -4.13 -9.57 2.35
CA LEU A 154 -3.75 -8.99 3.65
C LEU A 154 -2.93 -7.70 3.50
N ASN A 155 -2.06 -7.64 2.49
CA ASN A 155 -1.29 -6.43 2.18
C ASN A 155 -2.20 -5.28 1.70
N TYR A 156 -3.27 -5.59 0.96
CA TYR A 156 -4.29 -4.60 0.60
C TYR A 156 -4.97 -4.01 1.85
N GLU A 157 -5.43 -4.86 2.77
CA GLU A 157 -6.05 -4.41 4.03
C GLU A 157 -5.09 -3.55 4.87
N LYS A 158 -3.82 -3.93 4.94
CA LYS A 158 -2.77 -3.13 5.58
C LYS A 158 -2.64 -1.75 4.92
N THR A 159 -2.49 -1.72 3.60
CA THR A 159 -2.33 -0.47 2.84
C THR A 159 -3.56 0.43 3.00
N LEU A 160 -4.76 -0.14 3.00
CA LEU A 160 -6.01 0.58 3.26
C LEU A 160 -5.98 1.23 4.66
N ASN A 161 -5.61 0.47 5.69
CA ASN A 161 -5.50 0.96 7.06
C ASN A 161 -4.46 2.11 7.18
N GLU A 162 -3.31 1.99 6.51
CA GLU A 162 -2.27 3.04 6.45
C GLU A 162 -2.78 4.30 5.74
N ARG A 163 -3.54 4.15 4.66
CA ARG A 163 -4.13 5.28 3.92
C ARG A 163 -5.20 6.00 4.74
N ILE A 164 -6.08 5.26 5.43
CA ILE A 164 -7.07 5.85 6.35
C ILE A 164 -6.34 6.65 7.43
N ASN A 165 -5.29 6.10 8.04
CA ASN A 165 -4.50 6.81 9.04
C ASN A 165 -3.85 8.09 8.47
N SER A 166 -3.34 8.04 7.25
CA SER A 166 -2.77 9.21 6.56
C SER A 166 -3.81 10.33 6.34
N ILE A 167 -5.04 9.95 5.96
CA ILE A 167 -6.16 10.89 5.83
C ILE A 167 -6.50 11.51 7.19
N ILE A 168 -6.59 10.72 8.24
CA ILE A 168 -6.88 11.20 9.59
C ILE A 168 -5.82 12.23 10.02
N GLN A 169 -4.55 11.92 9.84
CA GLN A 169 -3.46 12.84 10.17
C GLN A 169 -3.54 14.16 9.38
N ALA A 170 -3.80 14.07 8.07
CA ALA A 170 -3.95 15.25 7.21
C ALA A 170 -5.20 16.07 7.58
N TYR A 171 -6.31 15.39 7.89
CA TYR A 171 -7.56 16.01 8.32
C TYR A 171 -7.38 16.81 9.61
N PHE A 172 -6.81 16.20 10.64
CA PHE A 172 -6.52 16.90 11.90
C PHE A 172 -5.48 18.01 11.74
N ASN A 173 -4.52 17.84 10.84
CA ASN A 173 -3.56 18.90 10.55
C ASN A 173 -4.25 20.14 9.95
N VAL A 174 -5.25 19.97 9.07
CA VAL A 174 -6.07 21.09 8.57
C VAL A 174 -6.85 21.73 9.70
N LEU A 175 -7.50 20.97 10.58
CA LEU A 175 -8.23 21.51 11.74
C LEU A 175 -7.31 22.30 12.69
N ILE A 176 -6.09 21.82 12.94
CA ILE A 176 -5.08 22.53 13.72
C ILE A 176 -4.72 23.87 13.06
N LYS A 177 -4.47 23.88 11.74
CA LYS A 177 -4.07 25.09 11.02
C LYS A 177 -5.22 26.10 10.91
N ASP A 178 -6.45 25.62 10.75
CA ASP A 178 -7.64 26.48 10.73
C ASP A 178 -7.89 27.12 12.10
N SER A 179 -7.77 26.35 13.18
CA SER A 179 -7.84 26.88 14.53
C SER A 179 -6.72 27.89 14.83
N LEU A 180 -5.48 27.64 14.36
CA LEU A 180 -4.37 28.56 14.49
C LEU A 180 -4.67 29.88 13.75
N LEU A 181 -5.17 29.80 12.52
CA LEU A 181 -5.57 30.99 11.74
C LEU A 181 -6.64 31.79 12.48
N SER A 182 -7.65 31.13 13.06
CA SER A 182 -8.69 31.79 13.86
C SER A 182 -8.08 32.53 15.08
N VAL A 183 -7.14 31.90 15.77
CA VAL A 183 -6.43 32.53 16.91
C VAL A 183 -5.62 33.75 16.44
N GLN A 184 -4.91 33.68 15.30
CA GLN A 184 -4.12 34.80 14.79
C GLN A 184 -5.00 35.97 14.30
N LYS A 185 -6.16 35.67 13.69
CA LYS A 185 -7.14 36.71 13.33
C LYS A 185 -7.65 37.44 14.57
N ASN A 186 -7.95 36.73 15.64
CA ASN A 186 -8.37 37.32 16.89
C ASN A 186 -7.26 38.15 17.57
N SER A 187 -6.01 37.64 17.56
CA SER A 187 -4.84 38.38 18.09
C SER A 187 -4.63 39.69 17.34
N LEU A 188 -4.63 39.66 15.99
CA LEU A 188 -4.52 40.87 15.18
C LEU A 188 -5.59 41.91 15.53
N LYS A 189 -6.84 41.46 15.74
CA LYS A 189 -7.95 42.36 16.14
C LYS A 189 -7.67 43.00 17.50
N LEU A 190 -7.21 42.22 18.49
CA LEU A 190 -6.93 42.72 19.84
C LEU A 190 -5.75 43.73 19.84
N VAL A 191 -4.70 43.45 19.09
CA VAL A 191 -3.56 44.34 18.96
C VAL A 191 -3.95 45.66 18.23
N GLN A 192 -4.82 45.57 17.22
CA GLN A 192 -5.35 46.76 16.54
C GLN A 192 -6.20 47.63 17.49
N GLU A 193 -7.14 47.03 18.25
CA GLU A 193 -7.93 47.73 19.25
C GLU A 193 -7.05 48.38 20.33
N HIS A 194 -5.96 47.71 20.73
CA HIS A 194 -5.00 48.28 21.65
C HIS A 194 -4.25 49.48 21.07
N LEU A 195 -3.80 49.40 19.79
CA LEU A 195 -3.17 50.49 19.08
C LEU A 195 -4.07 51.73 19.04
N ASP A 196 -5.35 51.56 18.69
CA ASP A 196 -6.33 52.66 18.64
C ASP A 196 -6.50 53.35 19.99
N ASN A 197 -6.44 52.59 21.10
CA ASN A 197 -6.48 53.13 22.46
C ASN A 197 -5.20 53.91 22.85
N VAL A 198 -4.02 53.36 22.47
CA VAL A 198 -2.73 54.01 22.75
C VAL A 198 -2.61 55.31 21.94
N ILE A 199 -3.10 55.36 20.69
CA ILE A 199 -3.12 56.57 19.88
C ILE A 199 -4.00 57.66 20.55
N LYS A 200 -5.21 57.32 21.03
CA LYS A 200 -6.08 58.22 21.75
C LYS A 200 -5.42 58.76 23.03
N ASN A 201 -4.73 57.94 23.78
CA ASN A 201 -3.99 58.35 24.99
C ASN A 201 -2.81 59.24 24.62
N TYR A 202 -2.11 59.03 23.50
CA TYR A 202 -1.03 59.88 23.02
C TYR A 202 -1.57 61.27 22.61
N GLU A 203 -2.68 61.32 21.87
CA GLU A 203 -3.34 62.57 21.52
C GLU A 203 -3.84 63.38 22.75
N ALA A 204 -4.25 62.69 23.79
CA ALA A 204 -4.61 63.27 25.09
C ALA A 204 -3.39 63.64 25.98
N GLY A 205 -2.16 63.38 25.51
CA GLY A 205 -0.94 63.64 26.30
C GLY A 205 -0.67 62.65 27.46
N MET A 206 -1.40 61.51 27.48
CA MET A 206 -1.29 60.49 28.53
C MET A 206 -0.36 59.33 28.14
N ALA A 207 0.12 59.27 26.88
CA ALA A 207 1.10 58.31 26.39
C ALA A 207 2.20 59.02 25.60
N ILE A 208 3.36 58.36 25.41
CA ILE A 208 4.49 58.91 24.64
C ILE A 208 4.56 58.23 23.25
N LYS A 209 5.25 58.85 22.30
CA LYS A 209 5.37 58.32 20.92
C LYS A 209 6.00 56.94 20.86
N SER A 210 6.89 56.62 21.84
CA SER A 210 7.49 55.28 21.95
C SER A 210 6.45 54.19 22.17
N ASP A 211 5.41 54.46 22.97
CA ASP A 211 4.34 53.48 23.25
C ASP A 211 3.54 53.16 21.96
N VAL A 212 3.25 54.20 21.15
CA VAL A 212 2.61 54.00 19.85
C VAL A 212 3.48 53.15 18.94
N ASN A 213 4.78 53.44 18.84
CA ASN A 213 5.71 52.75 17.97
C ASN A 213 5.84 51.25 18.39
N GLU A 214 5.85 50.94 19.69
CA GLU A 214 5.90 49.55 20.20
C GLU A 214 4.66 48.76 19.78
N VAL A 215 3.46 49.32 19.88
CA VAL A 215 2.23 48.65 19.47
C VAL A 215 2.14 48.50 17.94
N GLU A 216 2.62 49.50 17.17
CA GLU A 216 2.73 49.41 15.72
C GLU A 216 3.66 48.26 15.28
N ILE A 217 4.80 48.08 15.96
CA ILE A 217 5.72 46.94 15.71
C ILE A 217 5.01 45.62 15.99
N GLU A 218 4.28 45.52 17.12
CA GLU A 218 3.56 44.28 17.45
C GLU A 218 2.41 44.01 16.48
N LEU A 219 1.69 45.04 16.03
CA LEU A 219 0.69 44.91 14.96
C LEU A 219 1.28 44.33 13.68
N ASN A 220 2.46 44.82 13.28
CA ASN A 220 3.13 44.31 12.07
C ASN A 220 3.58 42.84 12.24
N LYS A 221 4.07 42.45 13.41
CA LYS A 221 4.37 41.04 13.74
C LYS A 221 3.10 40.16 13.68
N SER A 222 2.00 40.66 14.24
CA SER A 222 0.72 39.97 14.20
C SER A 222 0.21 39.77 12.77
N LYS A 223 0.38 40.78 11.88
CA LYS A 223 0.08 40.65 10.44
C LYS A 223 0.96 39.59 9.77
N GLN A 224 2.26 39.56 10.07
CA GLN A 224 3.17 38.52 9.55
C GLN A 224 2.74 37.13 9.97
N SER A 225 2.39 36.93 11.25
CA SER A 225 1.90 35.66 11.77
C SER A 225 0.58 35.22 11.12
N LEU A 226 -0.31 36.17 10.83
CA LEU A 226 -1.54 35.90 10.09
C LEU A 226 -1.24 35.38 8.69
N TYR A 227 -0.41 36.09 7.90
CA TYR A 227 -0.04 35.66 6.54
C TYR A 227 0.62 34.27 6.52
N GLN A 228 1.49 34.00 7.51
CA GLN A 228 2.10 32.68 7.66
C GLN A 228 1.02 31.61 7.90
N SER A 229 0.09 31.86 8.83
CA SER A 229 -0.99 30.91 9.16
C SER A 229 -1.93 30.65 7.97
N GLU A 230 -2.23 31.68 7.17
CA GLU A 230 -3.01 31.53 5.93
C GLU A 230 -2.32 30.60 4.93
N ASN A 231 -1.01 30.78 4.72
CA ASN A 231 -0.23 29.93 3.82
C ASN A 231 -0.12 28.49 4.34
N GLU A 232 0.10 28.32 5.66
CA GLU A 232 0.16 26.98 6.28
C GLU A 232 -1.16 26.22 6.15
N LEU A 233 -2.30 26.91 6.31
CA LEU A 233 -3.63 26.33 6.08
C LEU A 233 -3.83 25.91 4.62
N LYS A 234 -3.45 26.76 3.65
CA LYS A 234 -3.52 26.44 2.21
C LYS A 234 -2.70 25.19 1.88
N ILE A 235 -1.48 25.07 2.43
CA ILE A 235 -0.62 23.91 2.23
C ILE A 235 -1.24 22.65 2.87
N ALA A 236 -1.80 22.76 4.08
CA ALA A 236 -2.46 21.66 4.76
C ALA A 236 -3.70 21.18 3.98
N LYS A 237 -4.55 22.11 3.51
CA LYS A 237 -5.69 21.81 2.64
C LYS A 237 -5.25 21.12 1.35
N LYS A 238 -4.17 21.60 0.70
CA LYS A 238 -3.65 20.97 -0.53
C LYS A 238 -3.23 19.53 -0.29
N ARG A 239 -2.52 19.24 0.82
CA ARG A 239 -2.12 17.87 1.17
C ARG A 239 -3.31 16.94 1.39
N LEU A 240 -4.35 17.44 2.06
CA LEU A 240 -5.58 16.65 2.25
C LEU A 240 -6.31 16.45 0.92
N ALA A 241 -6.44 17.50 0.10
CA ALA A 241 -7.06 17.43 -1.22
C ALA A 241 -6.35 16.41 -2.13
N ASP A 242 -5.01 16.37 -2.12
CA ASP A 242 -4.22 15.38 -2.86
C ASP A 242 -4.47 13.95 -2.40
N LEU A 243 -4.62 13.74 -1.08
CA LEU A 243 -4.96 12.41 -0.54
C LEU A 243 -6.37 11.95 -0.91
N LEU A 244 -7.30 12.91 -1.08
CA LEU A 244 -8.70 12.65 -1.42
C LEU A 244 -9.01 12.79 -2.92
N ASN A 245 -8.01 13.18 -3.74
CA ASN A 245 -8.16 13.52 -5.17
C ASN A 245 -9.24 14.58 -5.41
N LEU A 246 -9.31 15.60 -4.55
CA LEU A 246 -10.20 16.72 -4.72
C LEU A 246 -9.60 17.75 -5.70
N PRO A 247 -10.38 18.29 -6.63
CA PRO A 247 -9.89 19.25 -7.61
C PRO A 247 -9.72 20.66 -7.01
N ASP A 248 -10.45 20.97 -5.94
CA ASP A 248 -10.53 22.30 -5.34
C ASP A 248 -10.09 22.30 -3.87
N LEU A 249 -9.69 23.47 -3.38
CA LEU A 249 -9.30 23.71 -1.98
C LEU A 249 -10.39 24.44 -1.18
N ASP A 250 -11.51 24.77 -1.81
CA ASP A 250 -12.63 25.49 -1.18
C ASP A 250 -13.57 24.52 -0.49
N PHE A 251 -13.08 23.95 0.61
CA PHE A 251 -13.85 23.09 1.49
C PHE A 251 -13.63 23.50 2.96
N SER A 252 -14.59 23.18 3.82
CA SER A 252 -14.52 23.26 5.27
C SER A 252 -14.57 21.86 5.89
N LEU A 253 -13.98 21.69 7.08
CA LEU A 253 -13.97 20.43 7.77
C LEU A 253 -14.90 20.48 8.99
N ILE A 254 -15.65 19.40 9.17
CA ILE A 254 -16.51 19.20 10.35
C ILE A 254 -15.66 18.58 11.47
N GLU A 255 -15.76 19.09 12.68
CA GLU A 255 -15.08 18.52 13.83
C GLU A 255 -15.59 17.10 14.11
N PRO A 256 -14.69 16.07 14.12
CA PRO A 256 -15.10 14.69 14.29
C PRO A 256 -15.46 14.39 15.74
N LYS A 257 -16.41 13.49 15.95
CA LYS A 257 -16.72 12.97 17.29
C LYS A 257 -15.59 12.01 17.75
N LEU A 258 -15.28 12.09 19.02
CA LEU A 258 -14.30 11.20 19.62
C LEU A 258 -14.86 9.77 19.72
N PRO A 259 -14.12 8.74 19.26
CA PRO A 259 -14.50 7.35 19.46
C PRO A 259 -14.58 6.99 20.96
N GLU A 260 -15.57 6.18 21.33
CA GLU A 260 -15.62 5.61 22.68
C GLU A 260 -14.52 4.56 22.86
N LEU A 261 -13.70 4.72 23.87
CA LEU A 261 -12.62 3.79 24.19
C LEU A 261 -12.89 3.07 25.51
N LYS A 262 -12.61 1.78 25.52
CA LYS A 262 -12.43 1.02 26.77
C LYS A 262 -11.03 1.29 27.32
N GLU A 263 -10.88 1.43 28.62
CA GLU A 263 -9.56 1.77 29.24
C GLU A 263 -8.71 0.51 29.55
N GLU A 264 -9.19 -0.71 29.29
CA GLU A 264 -8.50 -1.95 29.63
C GLU A 264 -7.39 -2.33 28.64
N LEU A 265 -6.13 -2.38 29.12
CA LEU A 265 -4.97 -2.79 28.31
C LEU A 265 -5.17 -4.16 27.65
N ASN A 266 -5.62 -5.16 28.40
CA ASN A 266 -5.80 -6.53 27.88
C ASN A 266 -6.80 -6.60 26.73
N PHE A 267 -7.84 -5.78 26.75
CA PHE A 267 -8.82 -5.67 25.64
C PHE A 267 -8.12 -5.21 24.35
N HIS A 268 -7.29 -4.18 24.41
CA HIS A 268 -6.58 -3.64 23.27
C HIS A 268 -5.47 -4.57 22.77
N LEU A 269 -4.76 -5.24 23.67
CA LEU A 269 -3.74 -6.25 23.31
C LEU A 269 -4.35 -7.43 22.56
N GLN A 270 -5.48 -7.97 23.03
CA GLN A 270 -6.16 -9.05 22.31
C GLN A 270 -6.62 -8.61 20.92
N ARG A 271 -7.19 -7.41 20.79
CA ARG A 271 -7.57 -6.85 19.48
C ARG A 271 -6.36 -6.71 18.57
N ALA A 272 -5.26 -6.14 19.07
CA ALA A 272 -4.03 -5.97 18.29
C ALA A 272 -3.46 -7.33 17.84
N TYR A 273 -3.39 -8.34 18.70
CA TYR A 273 -2.91 -9.68 18.32
C TYR A 273 -3.79 -10.35 17.27
N ASN A 274 -5.11 -10.15 17.34
CA ASN A 274 -6.04 -10.77 16.39
C ASN A 274 -6.07 -10.04 15.03
N ASN A 275 -5.85 -8.73 15.02
CA ASN A 275 -6.01 -7.91 13.82
C ASN A 275 -4.67 -7.38 13.26
N SER A 276 -3.51 -7.63 13.90
CA SER A 276 -2.22 -7.21 13.35
C SER A 276 -1.95 -7.86 12.01
N PHE A 277 -1.84 -7.04 10.97
CA PHE A 277 -1.51 -7.46 9.62
C PHE A 277 -0.13 -8.13 9.58
N GLU A 278 0.82 -7.63 10.36
CA GLU A 278 2.18 -8.16 10.46
C GLU A 278 2.19 -9.57 11.07
N LEU A 279 1.42 -9.81 12.14
CA LEU A 279 1.30 -11.15 12.74
C LEU A 279 0.60 -12.13 11.80
N GLN A 280 -0.48 -11.71 11.14
CA GLN A 280 -1.18 -12.54 10.17
C GLN A 280 -0.30 -12.86 8.96
N SER A 281 0.45 -11.88 8.44
CA SER A 281 1.44 -12.08 7.37
C SER A 281 2.51 -13.08 7.78
N LEU A 282 3.03 -12.97 9.00
CA LEU A 282 4.04 -13.88 9.53
C LEU A 282 3.52 -15.32 9.67
N LEU A 283 2.27 -15.49 10.12
CA LEU A 283 1.60 -16.79 10.19
C LEU A 283 1.38 -17.41 8.80
N LEU A 284 1.04 -16.60 7.80
CA LEU A 284 0.96 -17.06 6.40
C LEU A 284 2.33 -17.50 5.88
N LYS A 285 3.40 -16.73 6.15
CA LYS A 285 4.77 -17.10 5.79
C LYS A 285 5.23 -18.40 6.47
N GLN A 286 4.85 -18.64 7.72
CA GLN A 286 5.11 -19.91 8.39
C GLN A 286 4.41 -21.07 7.66
N LYS A 287 3.11 -20.92 7.30
CA LYS A 287 2.39 -21.94 6.52
C LYS A 287 3.02 -22.17 5.14
N MET A 288 3.49 -21.11 4.46
CA MET A 288 4.22 -21.24 3.19
C MET A 288 5.55 -22.00 3.37
N ASN A 289 6.27 -21.76 4.47
CA ASN A 289 7.49 -22.47 4.81
C ASN A 289 7.23 -23.96 5.05
N ASP A 290 6.11 -24.32 5.72
CA ASP A 290 5.69 -25.72 5.90
C ASP A 290 5.41 -26.41 4.56
N ILE A 291 4.72 -25.70 3.63
CA ILE A 291 4.48 -26.22 2.27
C ILE A 291 5.79 -26.41 1.51
N ASN A 292 6.74 -25.48 1.62
CA ASN A 292 8.07 -25.60 1.01
C ASN A 292 8.84 -26.82 1.58
N LYS A 293 8.67 -27.11 2.88
CA LYS A 293 9.24 -28.29 3.51
C LYS A 293 8.64 -29.58 2.94
N GLU A 294 7.32 -29.61 2.69
CA GLU A 294 6.66 -30.74 2.01
C GLU A 294 7.14 -30.88 0.55
N MET A 295 7.37 -29.76 -0.16
CA MET A 295 7.87 -29.77 -1.53
C MET A 295 9.31 -30.29 -1.62
N GLU A 296 10.16 -29.93 -0.66
CA GLU A 296 11.56 -30.37 -0.64
C GLU A 296 11.71 -31.86 -0.32
N ASN A 297 10.75 -32.44 0.39
CA ASN A 297 10.72 -33.88 0.66
C ASN A 297 10.24 -34.67 -0.57
N LYS A 298 11.06 -34.64 -1.65
CA LYS A 298 10.76 -35.20 -2.98
C LYS A 298 11.52 -36.49 -3.32
N LEU A 299 12.48 -36.92 -2.49
CA LEU A 299 13.17 -38.21 -2.67
C LEU A 299 12.15 -39.35 -2.66
N PHE A 300 12.35 -40.31 -3.54
CA PHE A 300 11.46 -41.45 -3.78
C PHE A 300 10.04 -41.14 -4.26
N LYS A 301 9.72 -39.87 -4.59
CA LYS A 301 8.45 -39.52 -5.25
C LYS A 301 8.60 -39.63 -6.75
N PRO A 302 7.82 -40.48 -7.43
CA PRO A 302 7.91 -40.61 -8.89
C PRO A 302 7.33 -39.39 -9.60
N SER A 303 7.82 -39.16 -10.83
CA SER A 303 7.18 -38.27 -11.81
C SER A 303 6.86 -39.05 -13.08
N PHE A 304 5.73 -38.76 -13.69
CA PHE A 304 5.26 -39.39 -14.92
C PHE A 304 4.95 -38.34 -15.97
N PHE A 305 5.42 -38.60 -17.20
CA PHE A 305 5.21 -37.75 -18.36
C PHE A 305 4.69 -38.56 -19.53
N LEU A 306 3.76 -38.02 -20.29
CA LEU A 306 3.33 -38.53 -21.59
C LEU A 306 3.85 -37.57 -22.67
N ASN A 307 4.71 -38.08 -23.56
CA ASN A 307 5.29 -37.32 -24.64
C ASN A 307 4.80 -37.93 -25.97
N GLY A 308 4.25 -37.12 -26.83
CA GLY A 308 3.96 -37.45 -28.24
C GLY A 308 4.85 -36.60 -29.13
N ASN A 309 5.45 -37.19 -30.16
CA ASN A 309 6.29 -36.43 -31.05
C ASN A 309 6.04 -36.90 -32.49
N TYR A 310 5.85 -35.97 -33.42
CA TYR A 310 5.79 -36.19 -34.84
C TYR A 310 6.90 -35.37 -35.51
N THR A 311 7.82 -36.05 -36.19
CA THR A 311 8.99 -35.40 -36.80
C THR A 311 9.07 -35.73 -38.27
N VAL A 312 9.16 -34.72 -39.10
CA VAL A 312 9.51 -34.81 -40.51
C VAL A 312 10.91 -34.28 -40.71
N GLN A 313 11.77 -35.04 -41.36
CA GLN A 313 13.13 -34.62 -41.63
C GLN A 313 13.58 -35.11 -42.99
N GLY A 314 14.18 -34.27 -43.82
CA GLY A 314 14.72 -34.66 -45.13
C GLY A 314 15.22 -33.48 -45.93
N ASP A 315 15.55 -33.78 -47.19
CA ASP A 315 15.89 -32.78 -48.21
C ASP A 315 14.69 -31.93 -48.67
N LYS A 316 13.50 -32.37 -48.35
CA LYS A 316 12.21 -31.68 -48.53
C LYS A 316 11.32 -31.90 -47.33
N LEU A 317 10.43 -30.96 -47.07
CA LEU A 317 9.37 -31.13 -46.08
C LEU A 317 8.27 -31.99 -46.72
N ASP A 318 8.28 -33.28 -46.43
CA ASP A 318 7.27 -34.22 -46.89
C ASP A 318 6.51 -34.74 -45.65
N LEU A 319 5.28 -34.25 -45.45
CA LEU A 319 4.47 -34.59 -44.29
C LEU A 319 4.04 -36.08 -44.26
N ASP A 320 4.05 -36.76 -45.40
CA ASP A 320 3.70 -38.18 -45.48
C ASP A 320 4.84 -39.10 -45.04
N GLN A 321 6.06 -38.58 -44.92
CA GLN A 321 7.27 -39.31 -44.48
C GLN A 321 7.69 -38.96 -43.03
N GLY A 322 6.72 -38.63 -42.19
CA GLY A 322 7.00 -38.29 -40.77
C GLY A 322 7.01 -39.52 -39.87
N ASP A 323 7.86 -39.47 -38.88
CA ASP A 323 7.91 -40.47 -37.81
C ASP A 323 7.08 -39.99 -36.61
N PHE A 324 6.19 -40.88 -36.12
CA PHE A 324 5.37 -40.62 -34.95
C PHE A 324 5.75 -41.57 -33.80
N ASN A 325 5.91 -41.00 -32.61
CA ASN A 325 6.09 -41.79 -31.40
C ASN A 325 5.27 -41.25 -30.24
N ILE A 326 4.85 -42.14 -29.35
CA ILE A 326 4.26 -41.82 -28.03
C ILE A 326 5.11 -42.53 -26.98
N THR A 327 5.56 -41.75 -25.99
CA THR A 327 6.41 -42.25 -24.90
C THR A 327 5.76 -41.93 -23.56
N LEU A 328 5.49 -42.95 -22.74
CA LEU A 328 5.20 -42.80 -21.32
C LEU A 328 6.51 -43.01 -20.55
N SER A 329 6.96 -41.96 -19.86
CA SER A 329 8.19 -42.01 -19.06
C SER A 329 7.88 -41.80 -17.59
N GLY A 330 8.58 -42.55 -16.75
CA GLY A 330 8.54 -42.40 -15.29
C GLY A 330 9.94 -42.28 -14.77
N SER A 331 10.16 -41.35 -13.83
CA SER A 331 11.43 -41.18 -13.16
C SER A 331 11.25 -41.03 -11.66
N VAL A 332 12.24 -41.52 -10.90
CA VAL A 332 12.31 -41.38 -9.45
C VAL A 332 13.76 -41.08 -9.06
N THR A 333 13.93 -40.05 -8.24
CA THR A 333 15.26 -39.70 -7.73
C THR A 333 15.56 -40.53 -6.48
N LEU A 334 16.58 -41.40 -6.57
CA LEU A 334 17.00 -42.24 -5.44
C LEU A 334 18.07 -41.56 -4.60
N TYR A 335 18.92 -40.74 -5.19
CA TYR A 335 19.95 -40.00 -4.52
C TYR A 335 20.23 -38.65 -5.26
N ASP A 336 20.33 -37.56 -4.53
CA ASP A 336 20.50 -36.21 -5.05
C ASP A 336 21.77 -35.50 -4.57
N GLY A 337 22.73 -36.24 -4.03
CA GLY A 337 23.95 -35.66 -3.46
C GLY A 337 23.71 -34.89 -2.15
N ASN A 338 22.73 -35.29 -1.36
CA ASN A 338 22.29 -34.60 -0.12
C ASN A 338 21.72 -33.18 -0.29
N LYS A 339 21.39 -32.77 -1.51
CA LYS A 339 20.81 -31.44 -1.77
C LYS A 339 19.51 -31.21 -1.00
N SER A 340 18.57 -32.16 -1.06
CA SER A 340 17.31 -32.07 -0.31
C SER A 340 17.54 -31.97 1.21
N LYS A 341 18.52 -32.68 1.77
CA LYS A 341 18.86 -32.59 3.19
C LYS A 341 19.39 -31.21 3.58
N LEU A 342 20.21 -30.60 2.73
CA LEU A 342 20.73 -29.24 2.97
C LEU A 342 19.65 -28.19 2.82
N ASN A 343 18.75 -28.32 1.83
CA ASN A 343 17.62 -27.44 1.64
C ASN A 343 16.63 -27.54 2.81
N LEU A 344 16.32 -28.75 3.30
CA LEU A 344 15.51 -28.94 4.51
C LEU A 344 16.14 -28.27 5.73
N LYS A 345 17.49 -28.36 5.88
CA LYS A 345 18.18 -27.63 6.95
C LYS A 345 18.02 -26.13 6.83
N LYS A 346 18.11 -25.57 5.60
CA LYS A 346 17.87 -24.14 5.33
C LYS A 346 16.44 -23.74 5.70
N ILE A 347 15.43 -24.52 5.29
CA ILE A 347 14.01 -24.30 5.59
C ILE A 347 13.77 -24.32 7.11
N ASN A 348 14.39 -25.27 7.84
CA ASN A 348 14.27 -25.32 9.30
C ASN A 348 14.92 -24.10 10.00
N LEU A 349 16.02 -23.57 9.47
CA LEU A 349 16.61 -22.33 9.98
C LEU A 349 15.70 -21.12 9.72
N GLU A 350 15.05 -21.07 8.58
CA GLU A 350 14.04 -20.06 8.27
C GLU A 350 12.83 -20.15 9.19
N GLU A 351 12.33 -21.37 9.48
CA GLU A 351 11.27 -21.61 10.46
C GLU A 351 11.65 -21.06 11.85
N ALA A 352 12.88 -21.33 12.30
CA ALA A 352 13.38 -20.81 13.57
C ALA A 352 13.44 -19.27 13.58
N SER A 353 13.89 -18.67 12.48
CA SER A 353 13.89 -17.21 12.30
C SER A 353 12.47 -16.63 12.34
N LEU A 354 11.52 -17.21 11.62
CA LEU A 354 10.11 -16.78 11.63
C LEU A 354 9.50 -16.85 13.05
N LYS A 355 9.80 -17.90 13.82
CA LYS A 355 9.36 -18.03 15.22
C LYS A 355 9.96 -16.94 16.13
N ASN A 356 11.24 -16.62 15.94
CA ASN A 356 11.88 -15.55 16.69
C ASN A 356 11.29 -14.18 16.32
N ASN A 357 11.07 -13.92 15.03
CA ASN A 357 10.41 -12.70 14.56
C ASN A 357 8.99 -12.56 15.13
N GLN A 358 8.26 -13.68 15.26
CA GLN A 358 6.93 -13.66 15.87
C GLN A 358 6.97 -13.26 17.35
N LYS A 359 7.94 -13.77 18.12
CA LYS A 359 8.12 -13.37 19.53
C LYS A 359 8.45 -11.89 19.65
N GLN A 360 9.39 -11.43 18.83
CA GLN A 360 9.78 -10.01 18.82
C GLN A 360 8.61 -9.10 18.44
N LEU A 361 7.86 -9.46 17.40
CA LEU A 361 6.71 -8.69 16.95
C LEU A 361 5.62 -8.61 18.02
N ARG A 362 5.35 -9.70 18.76
CA ARG A 362 4.41 -9.66 19.89
C ARG A 362 4.85 -8.68 20.98
N SER A 363 6.14 -8.71 21.33
CA SER A 363 6.70 -7.75 22.32
C SER A 363 6.62 -6.30 21.83
N ASN A 364 6.87 -6.07 20.54
CA ASN A 364 6.73 -4.74 19.96
C ASN A 364 5.28 -4.24 20.01
N ILE A 365 4.32 -5.07 19.60
CA ILE A 365 2.88 -4.75 19.68
C ILE A 365 2.48 -4.39 21.12
N GLU A 366 2.91 -5.17 22.10
CA GLU A 366 2.63 -4.88 23.52
C GLU A 366 3.17 -3.49 23.90
N THR A 367 4.41 -3.20 23.55
CA THR A 367 5.03 -1.90 23.84
C THR A 367 4.29 -0.75 23.11
N GLU A 368 3.91 -0.92 21.86
CA GLU A 368 3.21 0.10 21.07
C GLU A 368 1.80 0.38 21.62
N ILE A 369 1.06 -0.65 22.01
CA ILE A 369 -0.28 -0.49 22.61
C ILE A 369 -0.18 0.20 23.98
N MET A 370 0.79 -0.21 24.83
CA MET A 370 1.02 0.47 26.10
C MET A 370 1.39 1.95 25.90
N ALA A 371 2.29 2.23 24.97
CA ALA A 371 2.70 3.60 24.64
C ALA A 371 1.50 4.44 24.12
N ALA A 372 0.64 3.86 23.28
CA ALA A 372 -0.55 4.53 22.77
C ALA A 372 -1.53 4.87 23.90
N LEU A 373 -1.79 3.96 24.85
CA LEU A 373 -2.66 4.19 25.99
C LEU A 373 -2.10 5.26 26.93
N TYR A 374 -0.79 5.20 27.23
CA TYR A 374 -0.14 6.24 28.05
C TYR A 374 -0.17 7.61 27.35
N LYS A 375 -0.06 7.63 26.03
CA LYS A 375 -0.14 8.88 25.26
C LYS A 375 -1.53 9.49 25.31
N ILE A 376 -2.58 8.67 25.27
CA ILE A 376 -3.96 9.13 25.44
C ILE A 376 -4.16 9.74 26.83
N ASP A 377 -3.74 9.06 27.90
CA ASP A 377 -3.85 9.55 29.28
C ASP A 377 -3.03 10.86 29.48
N GLU A 378 -1.81 10.90 28.96
CA GLU A 378 -0.96 12.10 28.96
C GLU A 378 -1.67 13.28 28.28
N ASN A 379 -2.18 13.07 27.04
CA ASN A 379 -2.83 14.15 26.29
C ASN A 379 -4.15 14.58 26.94
N LYS A 380 -4.92 13.68 27.54
CA LYS A 380 -6.13 13.99 28.31
C LYS A 380 -5.82 14.89 29.51
N LYS A 381 -4.73 14.59 30.25
CA LYS A 381 -4.26 15.41 31.38
C LYS A 381 -3.75 16.77 30.92
N LYS A 382 -2.94 16.81 29.83
CA LYS A 382 -2.46 18.05 29.22
C LYS A 382 -3.60 18.96 28.78
N LEU A 383 -4.64 18.39 28.13
CA LEU A 383 -5.81 19.14 27.71
C LEU A 383 -6.50 19.82 28.89
N LYS A 384 -6.74 19.09 29.98
CA LYS A 384 -7.35 19.65 31.20
C LYS A 384 -6.52 20.80 31.80
N ILE A 385 -5.18 20.71 31.73
CA ILE A 385 -4.29 21.79 32.18
C ILE A 385 -4.37 22.98 31.23
N ALA A 386 -4.33 22.73 29.89
CA ALA A 386 -4.39 23.77 28.88
C ALA A 386 -5.71 24.57 28.94
N GLU A 387 -6.82 23.90 29.19
CA GLU A 387 -8.14 24.55 29.40
C GLU A 387 -8.13 25.51 30.61
N LYS A 388 -7.56 25.10 31.74
CA LYS A 388 -7.41 25.97 32.93
C LYS A 388 -6.50 27.16 32.65
N ASN A 389 -5.35 26.91 31.99
CA ASN A 389 -4.42 27.95 31.62
C ASN A 389 -5.05 29.00 30.68
N LYS A 390 -5.90 28.57 29.75
CA LYS A 390 -6.65 29.48 28.87
C LYS A 390 -7.58 30.42 29.65
N ILE A 391 -8.28 29.90 30.66
CA ILE A 391 -9.16 30.71 31.51
C ILE A 391 -8.31 31.78 32.25
N HIS A 392 -7.23 31.38 32.91
CA HIS A 392 -6.36 32.32 33.65
C HIS A 392 -5.67 33.33 32.73
N ALA A 393 -5.21 32.93 31.55
CA ALA A 393 -4.60 33.85 30.60
C ALA A 393 -5.61 34.90 30.09
N LEU A 394 -6.87 34.50 29.86
CA LEU A 394 -7.92 35.43 29.48
C LEU A 394 -8.27 36.40 30.60
N GLU A 395 -8.36 35.95 31.85
CA GLU A 395 -8.58 36.77 33.02
C GLU A 395 -7.44 37.80 33.18
N ASN A 396 -6.17 37.36 33.06
CA ASN A 396 -4.99 38.24 33.13
C ASN A 396 -4.99 39.29 32.01
N TYR A 397 -5.31 38.92 30.79
CA TYR A 397 -5.43 39.84 29.67
C TYR A 397 -6.51 40.91 29.95
N ASN A 398 -7.71 40.49 30.33
CA ASN A 398 -8.80 41.42 30.66
C ASN A 398 -8.42 42.37 31.81
N GLN A 399 -7.71 41.88 32.81
CA GLN A 399 -7.23 42.72 33.94
C GLN A 399 -6.16 43.72 33.46
N ALA A 400 -5.22 43.31 32.59
CA ALA A 400 -4.20 44.19 32.05
C ALA A 400 -4.83 45.33 31.24
N VAL A 401 -5.80 45.01 30.36
CA VAL A 401 -6.56 46.01 29.58
C VAL A 401 -7.30 46.99 30.52
N LYS A 402 -7.99 46.48 31.56
CA LYS A 402 -8.69 47.32 32.52
C LYS A 402 -7.74 48.24 33.30
N SER A 403 -6.59 47.73 33.73
CA SER A 403 -5.59 48.52 34.46
C SER A 403 -4.95 49.58 33.57
N PHE A 404 -4.68 49.27 32.31
CA PHE A 404 -4.20 50.25 31.31
C PHE A 404 -5.22 51.37 31.07
N ASN A 405 -6.50 51.05 30.88
CA ASN A 405 -7.56 52.04 30.66
C ASN A 405 -7.79 52.95 31.89
N ASN A 406 -7.42 52.47 33.12
CA ASN A 406 -7.46 53.24 34.33
C ASN A 406 -6.13 53.99 34.65
N GLY A 407 -5.12 53.95 33.76
CA GLY A 407 -3.84 54.58 33.94
C GLY A 407 -2.92 53.96 34.98
N VAL A 408 -3.22 52.72 35.43
CA VAL A 408 -2.45 51.98 36.49
C VAL A 408 -1.37 51.08 35.85
N ALA A 409 -1.59 50.57 34.63
CA ALA A 409 -0.65 49.73 33.88
C ALA A 409 -0.15 50.45 32.61
N ASN A 410 1.00 50.06 32.10
CA ASN A 410 1.55 50.57 30.85
C ASN A 410 1.11 49.73 29.63
N SER A 411 1.34 50.23 28.43
CA SER A 411 1.00 49.59 27.17
C SER A 411 1.69 48.22 26.99
N LEU A 412 2.94 48.08 27.48
CA LEU A 412 3.72 46.84 27.39
C LEU A 412 3.11 45.71 28.22
N ASP A 413 2.45 46.02 29.36
CA ASP A 413 1.78 45.02 30.19
C ASP A 413 0.60 44.40 29.46
N VAL A 414 -0.16 45.20 28.66
CA VAL A 414 -1.26 44.68 27.80
C VAL A 414 -0.71 43.80 26.69
N LEU A 415 0.37 44.23 26.00
CA LEU A 415 1.01 43.44 24.94
C LEU A 415 1.55 42.12 25.45
N ARG A 416 2.17 42.10 26.63
CA ARG A 416 2.67 40.86 27.28
C ARG A 416 1.51 39.90 27.62
N ALA A 417 0.42 40.42 28.15
CA ALA A 417 -0.75 39.62 28.50
C ALA A 417 -1.45 39.07 27.25
N GLU A 418 -1.52 39.85 26.15
CA GLU A 418 -2.06 39.43 24.86
C GLU A 418 -1.19 38.33 24.25
N THR A 419 0.12 38.51 24.16
CA THR A 419 1.05 37.51 23.60
C THR A 419 0.97 36.20 24.37
N ASN A 420 0.89 36.25 25.71
CA ASN A 420 0.71 35.06 26.52
C ASN A 420 -0.64 34.37 26.29
N LEU A 421 -1.73 35.13 26.21
CA LEU A 421 -3.06 34.60 25.88
C LEU A 421 -3.06 33.90 24.50
N ASN A 422 -2.45 34.55 23.49
CA ASN A 422 -2.33 33.99 22.14
C ASN A 422 -1.58 32.66 22.16
N GLN A 423 -0.40 32.63 22.81
CA GLN A 423 0.41 31.39 22.93
C GLN A 423 -0.36 30.26 23.64
N ILE A 424 -1.10 30.57 24.69
CA ILE A 424 -1.90 29.58 25.44
C ILE A 424 -3.08 29.08 24.63
N LYS A 425 -3.77 29.95 23.85
CA LYS A 425 -4.85 29.52 22.94
C LYS A 425 -4.33 28.58 21.86
N ILE A 426 -3.17 28.86 21.27
CA ILE A 426 -2.50 28.00 20.28
C ILE A 426 -2.20 26.64 20.92
N SER A 427 -1.55 26.63 22.09
CA SER A 427 -1.18 25.42 22.81
C SER A 427 -2.40 24.56 23.19
N GLN A 428 -3.49 25.20 23.65
CA GLN A 428 -4.72 24.51 24.00
C GLN A 428 -5.37 23.83 22.77
N SER A 429 -5.44 24.54 21.65
CA SER A 429 -5.99 23.98 20.40
C SER A 429 -5.14 22.80 19.89
N GLN A 430 -3.82 22.95 19.87
CA GLN A 430 -2.92 21.85 19.47
C GLN A 430 -3.06 20.63 20.40
N THR A 431 -3.13 20.85 21.71
CA THR A 431 -3.29 19.76 22.69
C THR A 431 -4.63 19.02 22.51
N TYR A 432 -5.70 19.75 22.22
CA TYR A 432 -7.03 19.18 21.95
C TYR A 432 -6.98 18.22 20.76
N TYR A 433 -6.49 18.67 19.60
CA TYR A 433 -6.41 17.81 18.44
C TYR A 433 -5.39 16.67 18.58
N GLN A 434 -4.28 16.89 19.31
CA GLN A 434 -3.35 15.81 19.65
C GLN A 434 -3.99 14.71 20.51
N TYR A 435 -4.88 15.09 21.44
CA TYR A 435 -5.67 14.13 22.20
C TYR A 435 -6.57 13.30 21.28
N MET A 436 -7.33 13.95 20.39
CA MET A 436 -8.17 13.26 19.41
C MET A 436 -7.37 12.32 18.51
N MET A 437 -6.26 12.81 17.96
CA MET A 437 -5.36 11.99 17.12
C MET A 437 -4.81 10.77 17.87
N SER A 438 -4.50 10.89 19.17
CA SER A 438 -3.99 9.76 19.96
C SER A 438 -5.02 8.63 20.11
N VAL A 439 -6.32 8.96 20.16
CA VAL A 439 -7.41 7.99 20.18
C VAL A 439 -7.52 7.22 18.85
N TYR A 440 -7.50 7.94 17.73
CA TYR A 440 -7.52 7.30 16.41
C TYR A 440 -6.24 6.48 16.15
N ASN A 441 -5.10 6.92 16.66
CA ASN A 441 -3.85 6.16 16.57
C ASN A 441 -3.94 4.81 17.31
N LEU A 442 -4.63 4.72 18.44
CA LEU A 442 -4.85 3.44 19.12
C LEU A 442 -5.70 2.49 18.25
N LEU A 443 -6.73 3.00 17.54
CA LEU A 443 -7.51 2.18 16.60
C LEU A 443 -6.63 1.70 15.43
N TYR A 444 -5.72 2.54 14.95
CA TYR A 444 -4.74 2.17 13.93
C TYR A 444 -3.81 1.07 14.42
N GLN A 445 -3.19 1.22 15.61
CA GLN A 445 -2.27 0.25 16.19
C GLN A 445 -2.95 -1.10 16.54
N THR A 446 -4.23 -1.08 16.88
CA THR A 446 -5.01 -2.30 17.10
C THR A 446 -5.49 -2.97 15.81
N GLY A 447 -5.21 -2.40 14.62
CA GLY A 447 -5.67 -2.90 13.33
C GLY A 447 -7.18 -2.84 13.14
N THR A 448 -7.88 -1.99 13.89
CA THR A 448 -9.36 -1.92 13.90
C THR A 448 -9.91 -0.64 13.29
N LEU A 449 -9.04 0.21 12.73
CA LEU A 449 -9.42 1.51 12.20
C LEU A 449 -10.39 1.39 11.01
N ASN A 450 -10.12 0.48 10.06
CA ASN A 450 -11.00 0.24 8.92
C ASN A 450 -12.40 -0.23 9.39
N ASN A 451 -12.46 -1.22 10.27
CA ASN A 451 -13.70 -1.76 10.81
C ASN A 451 -14.54 -0.67 11.53
N TYR A 452 -13.87 0.22 12.28
CA TYR A 452 -14.54 1.34 12.93
C TYR A 452 -15.24 2.24 11.91
N PHE A 453 -14.54 2.65 10.84
CA PHE A 453 -15.15 3.50 9.82
C PHE A 453 -16.24 2.78 9.03
N GLU A 454 -16.10 1.50 8.74
CA GLU A 454 -17.17 0.72 8.09
C GLU A 454 -18.45 0.67 8.95
N GLU A 455 -18.33 0.47 10.26
CA GLU A 455 -19.48 0.47 11.18
C GLU A 455 -20.13 1.84 11.27
N VAL A 456 -19.35 2.91 11.42
CA VAL A 456 -19.86 4.28 11.48
C VAL A 456 -20.56 4.67 10.19
N ILE A 457 -19.95 4.39 9.03
CA ILE A 457 -20.53 4.67 7.71
C ILE A 457 -21.84 3.90 7.48
N LYS A 458 -21.92 2.64 7.92
CA LYS A 458 -23.16 1.84 7.85
C LYS A 458 -24.25 2.40 8.76
N SER A 459 -23.90 2.96 9.91
CA SER A 459 -24.86 3.57 10.83
C SER A 459 -25.42 4.91 10.35
N GLU A 460 -24.63 5.70 9.59
CA GLU A 460 -25.07 6.97 9.00
C GLU A 460 -26.00 6.79 7.79
N ASN A 461 -25.96 5.63 7.14
CA ASN A 461 -26.78 5.31 5.96
C ASN A 461 -28.13 4.64 6.34
N LYS A 462 -28.40 4.41 7.63
CA LYS A 462 -29.68 3.93 8.17
C LYS A 462 -30.50 5.08 8.72
#